data_3d789de646e3a5abd810ed80ccd3cb7e
#
_entry.id   3d789de646e3a5abd810ed80ccd3cb7e
#
_cell.length_a   1.000
_cell.length_b   1.000
_cell.length_c   1.000
_cell.angle_alpha   90.00
_cell.angle_beta   90.00
_cell.angle_gamma   90.00
#
_symmetry.space_group_name_H-M   'P 1'
#
loop_
_entity.id
_entity.type
_entity.pdbx_description
1 polymer ?
#
loop_
_entity_poly.entity_id
_entity_poly.type
_entity_poly.pdbx_seq_one_letter_code
_entity_poly.pdbx_strand_id
1 'polypeptide(L)'
;MSYDYSENILVQESAGNLLRDELGWDVQFAHSSETLGENGSFGRKSYKEILLTRFLVEALKKFNPWINDAQITEAIKILENRLYTSSLLQVNEEKYYLIRDGIPVTIKKPNGETQVKKAMAIDFLKPENNYFLAIKELKIHGELHRRRTDIVGFVNGIPLLFVELKNSSVDVRNAYEDNYTDYQDTVPHLFYYNAIIVLSNGIEAKVGTLGSKFEFFHEWKRLAEDEQGSVALETMLRGICKKENFLDLFENFILYDHSNGHTAKILARNHQYLGVNEAIKAYAARKLNDGKLGVFWHTQGSGKSYSMLFFAKKVRRKMPGTPTFVILTDRDELNTQISDTFENCGLLGKDIKALQYIATSGDDLVQKLKGNPSFIFTLIQKFNKPNEEPIYPDHDIIIISDEAHRSQYGIFADNMMKLLPTAARIGFTGTPLLSSDNITARTFGGYVSVYDFKRAVEDGATVPLYYENRGEKIVDLQNPEITDQILDAIENADLDVNEQDKLEAEFAKEIHLLTAEPRLKSIARDFVRHYCDLWTSGKAMFVCLNKVTCVRMYNFVQEYWQEEIKTLKENIKRATQQEAQELERKLKWMQESEMAVVISQEQNEIQTFKKCNLDIKHH
;
A
#
# COMPACT_ATOMS: atom_id res chain seq x y z
N MET A 1 42.49 -25.23 15.73
CA MET A 1 41.12 -24.81 15.29
C MET A 1 41.29 -23.47 14.59
N SER A 2 41.27 -23.45 13.26
CA SER A 2 41.24 -22.19 12.53
C SER A 2 39.80 -21.68 12.66
N TYR A 3 39.60 -20.58 13.33
CA TYR A 3 38.36 -19.84 13.29
C TYR A 3 38.21 -19.27 11.86
N ASP A 4 37.32 -19.85 11.11
CA ASP A 4 36.93 -19.31 9.81
C ASP A 4 36.05 -18.06 10.06
N TYR A 5 36.72 -16.92 10.15
CA TYR A 5 36.09 -15.61 10.20
C TYR A 5 35.60 -15.25 8.78
N SER A 6 34.63 -16.00 8.27
CA SER A 6 33.94 -15.55 7.07
C SER A 6 33.11 -14.30 7.43
N GLU A 7 33.11 -13.29 6.54
CA GLU A 7 32.34 -12.05 6.76
C GLU A 7 30.84 -12.32 7.05
N ASN A 8 30.28 -13.44 6.59
CA ASN A 8 28.94 -13.89 6.94
C ASN A 8 28.75 -14.07 8.45
N ILE A 9 29.74 -14.65 9.14
CA ILE A 9 29.70 -14.82 10.58
C ILE A 9 29.68 -13.47 11.29
N LEU A 10 30.40 -12.47 10.79
CA LEU A 10 30.43 -11.12 11.38
C LEU A 10 29.08 -10.43 11.28
N VAL A 11 28.40 -10.51 10.13
CA VAL A 11 27.05 -9.94 9.95
C VAL A 11 26.03 -10.64 10.87
N GLN A 12 26.10 -11.97 10.98
CA GLN A 12 25.23 -12.74 11.84
C GLN A 12 25.48 -12.47 13.34
N GLU A 13 26.75 -12.33 13.74
CA GLU A 13 27.12 -11.98 15.12
C GLU A 13 26.67 -10.57 15.48
N SER A 14 26.85 -9.59 14.58
CA SER A 14 26.37 -8.21 14.78
C SER A 14 24.86 -8.18 14.97
N ALA A 15 24.09 -8.86 14.10
CA ALA A 15 22.64 -8.98 14.22
C ALA A 15 22.22 -9.65 15.53
N GLY A 16 22.89 -10.76 15.91
CA GLY A 16 22.61 -11.46 17.16
C GLY A 16 22.91 -10.62 18.40
N ASN A 17 24.03 -9.90 18.41
CA ASN A 17 24.38 -9.01 19.50
C ASN A 17 23.39 -7.86 19.65
N LEU A 18 22.97 -7.23 18.55
CA LEU A 18 21.94 -6.19 18.56
C LEU A 18 20.61 -6.69 19.13
N LEU A 19 20.16 -7.86 18.69
CA LEU A 19 18.93 -8.48 19.21
C LEU A 19 19.02 -8.73 20.72
N ARG A 20 20.18 -9.21 21.21
CA ARG A 20 20.38 -9.52 22.63
C ARG A 20 20.57 -8.26 23.47
N ASP A 21 21.57 -7.44 23.12
CA ASP A 21 22.10 -6.41 24.00
C ASP A 21 21.25 -5.12 23.99
N GLU A 22 20.62 -4.79 22.84
CA GLU A 22 19.78 -3.60 22.70
C GLU A 22 18.28 -3.91 22.72
N LEU A 23 17.86 -5.01 22.06
CA LEU A 23 16.43 -5.30 21.85
C LEU A 23 15.88 -6.32 22.87
N GLY A 24 16.75 -6.90 23.71
CA GLY A 24 16.36 -7.74 24.84
C GLY A 24 15.76 -9.09 24.43
N TRP A 25 16.12 -9.61 23.26
CA TRP A 25 15.81 -10.99 22.86
C TRP A 25 16.80 -11.94 23.55
N ASP A 26 16.36 -13.12 23.91
CA ASP A 26 17.31 -14.21 24.19
C ASP A 26 17.89 -14.69 22.86
N VAL A 27 19.23 -14.83 22.76
CA VAL A 27 19.90 -15.23 21.53
C VAL A 27 20.71 -16.49 21.80
N GLN A 28 20.37 -17.56 21.09
CA GLN A 28 21.01 -18.85 21.24
C GLN A 28 21.56 -19.35 19.91
N PHE A 29 22.59 -20.20 19.99
CA PHE A 29 23.26 -20.80 18.84
C PHE A 29 22.94 -22.30 18.80
N ALA A 30 22.35 -22.78 17.68
CA ALA A 30 21.86 -24.14 17.59
C ALA A 30 22.85 -25.13 16.96
N HIS A 31 23.63 -24.70 15.99
CA HIS A 31 24.44 -25.56 15.10
C HIS A 31 24.93 -26.88 15.73
N SER A 32 25.98 -26.83 16.55
CA SER A 32 26.56 -28.02 17.19
C SER A 32 26.09 -28.23 18.63
N SER A 33 25.36 -27.27 19.20
CA SER A 33 24.99 -27.25 20.62
C SER A 33 23.56 -27.69 20.90
N GLU A 34 22.69 -27.79 19.88
CA GLU A 34 21.32 -28.24 20.08
C GLU A 34 21.26 -29.73 20.45
N THR A 35 20.59 -30.00 21.57
CA THR A 35 20.21 -31.35 21.98
C THR A 35 18.70 -31.54 21.77
N LEU A 36 18.32 -32.65 21.13
CA LEU A 36 16.90 -33.00 20.90
C LEU A 36 16.28 -33.67 22.13
N GLY A 37 14.95 -33.68 22.20
CA GLY A 37 14.14 -34.26 23.26
C GLY A 37 13.41 -33.22 24.09
N GLU A 38 12.46 -33.64 24.91
CA GLU A 38 11.65 -32.73 25.76
C GLU A 38 12.51 -31.90 26.72
N ASN A 39 13.60 -32.46 27.22
CA ASN A 39 14.59 -31.79 28.07
C ASN A 39 15.76 -31.20 27.26
N GLY A 40 15.72 -31.26 25.97
CA GLY A 40 16.75 -30.71 25.08
C GLY A 40 16.72 -29.17 25.04
N SER A 41 17.67 -28.59 24.32
CA SER A 41 17.91 -27.13 24.28
C SER A 41 16.62 -26.34 24.00
N PHE A 42 15.85 -26.77 23.01
CA PHE A 42 14.61 -26.09 22.60
C PHE A 42 13.35 -26.95 22.79
N GLY A 43 13.47 -28.14 23.39
CA GLY A 43 12.36 -29.06 23.62
C GLY A 43 11.84 -29.75 22.36
N ARG A 44 12.55 -29.68 21.22
CA ARG A 44 12.18 -30.35 19.96
C ARG A 44 12.54 -31.84 20.01
N LYS A 45 11.61 -32.70 19.60
CA LYS A 45 11.85 -34.14 19.49
C LYS A 45 12.60 -34.51 18.21
N SER A 46 12.45 -33.67 17.18
CA SER A 46 13.13 -33.84 15.90
C SER A 46 13.37 -32.49 15.22
N TYR A 47 14.30 -32.44 14.27
CA TYR A 47 14.55 -31.25 13.44
C TYR A 47 13.42 -30.92 12.46
N LYS A 48 12.37 -31.74 12.36
CA LYS A 48 11.14 -31.43 11.61
C LYS A 48 10.20 -30.52 12.39
N GLU A 49 10.33 -30.44 13.70
CA GLU A 49 9.47 -29.59 14.53
C GLU A 49 9.93 -28.14 14.47
N ILE A 50 9.00 -27.26 14.17
CA ILE A 50 9.23 -25.81 14.05
C ILE A 50 8.65 -25.05 15.25
N LEU A 51 7.52 -25.51 15.79
CA LEU A 51 6.99 -24.99 17.03
C LEU A 51 7.84 -25.47 18.22
N LEU A 52 8.31 -24.54 19.02
CA LEU A 52 8.99 -24.84 20.28
C LEU A 52 7.92 -25.05 21.36
N THR A 53 7.33 -26.25 21.37
CA THR A 53 6.11 -26.58 22.12
C THR A 53 6.23 -26.28 23.61
N ARG A 54 7.41 -26.47 24.22
CA ARG A 54 7.67 -26.15 25.62
C ARG A 54 7.32 -24.71 25.95
N PHE A 55 7.87 -23.75 25.18
CA PHE A 55 7.63 -22.32 25.40
C PHE A 55 6.18 -21.92 25.08
N LEU A 56 5.58 -22.58 24.09
CA LEU A 56 4.18 -22.34 23.74
C LEU A 56 3.23 -22.81 24.87
N VAL A 57 3.49 -23.94 25.48
CA VAL A 57 2.73 -24.45 26.64
C VAL A 57 2.81 -23.48 27.81
N GLU A 58 4.02 -22.99 28.13
CA GLU A 58 4.23 -21.99 29.18
C GLU A 58 3.43 -20.70 28.92
N ALA A 59 3.44 -20.20 27.70
CA ALA A 59 2.67 -19.01 27.32
C ALA A 59 1.16 -19.23 27.41
N LEU A 60 0.67 -20.37 26.87
CA LEU A 60 -0.75 -20.71 26.95
C LEU A 60 -1.23 -20.79 28.40
N LYS A 61 -0.47 -21.40 29.32
CA LYS A 61 -0.77 -21.43 30.75
C LYS A 61 -0.75 -20.04 31.37
N LYS A 62 0.26 -19.23 31.02
CA LYS A 62 0.44 -17.87 31.57
C LYS A 62 -0.69 -16.92 31.18
N PHE A 63 -1.11 -16.93 29.92
CA PHE A 63 -2.08 -15.95 29.41
C PHE A 63 -3.53 -16.40 29.54
N ASN A 64 -3.76 -17.70 29.82
CA ASN A 64 -5.10 -18.27 29.92
C ASN A 64 -5.26 -19.03 31.26
N PRO A 65 -5.46 -18.36 32.39
CA PRO A 65 -5.55 -19.03 33.71
C PRO A 65 -6.64 -20.09 33.82
N TRP A 66 -7.57 -20.11 32.88
CA TRP A 66 -8.69 -21.05 32.78
C TRP A 66 -8.39 -22.34 32.03
N ILE A 67 -7.22 -22.40 31.31
CA ILE A 67 -6.86 -23.51 30.42
C ILE A 67 -6.28 -24.70 31.19
N ASN A 68 -6.64 -25.90 30.78
CA ASN A 68 -6.06 -27.13 31.33
C ASN A 68 -5.23 -27.88 30.25
N ASP A 69 -4.54 -28.95 30.60
CA ASP A 69 -3.63 -29.67 29.73
C ASP A 69 -4.34 -30.29 28.50
N ALA A 70 -5.62 -30.69 28.62
CA ALA A 70 -6.38 -31.20 27.48
C ALA A 70 -6.63 -30.10 26.43
N GLN A 71 -6.98 -28.90 26.87
CA GLN A 71 -7.21 -27.74 26.00
C GLN A 71 -5.91 -27.19 25.41
N ILE A 72 -4.80 -27.28 26.16
CA ILE A 72 -3.46 -26.94 25.63
C ILE A 72 -3.11 -27.89 24.49
N THR A 73 -3.33 -29.18 24.69
CA THR A 73 -3.10 -30.20 23.65
C THR A 73 -3.99 -29.95 22.42
N GLU A 74 -5.26 -29.59 22.63
CA GLU A 74 -6.18 -29.19 21.55
C GLU A 74 -5.66 -27.95 20.81
N ALA A 75 -5.23 -26.91 21.52
CA ALA A 75 -4.71 -25.68 20.92
C ALA A 75 -3.45 -25.92 20.07
N ILE A 76 -2.50 -26.72 20.57
CA ILE A 76 -1.29 -27.08 19.84
C ILE A 76 -1.66 -27.86 18.58
N LYS A 77 -2.54 -28.85 18.70
CA LYS A 77 -3.02 -29.66 17.57
C LYS A 77 -3.69 -28.81 16.49
N ILE A 78 -4.47 -27.79 16.87
CA ILE A 78 -5.09 -26.84 15.92
C ILE A 78 -4.02 -26.01 15.21
N LEU A 79 -2.99 -25.56 15.91
CA LEU A 79 -1.88 -24.82 15.29
C LEU A 79 -1.07 -25.70 14.34
N GLU A 80 -0.83 -26.97 14.68
CA GLU A 80 -0.06 -27.91 13.84
C GLU A 80 -0.86 -28.44 12.66
N ASN A 81 -2.19 -28.52 12.79
CA ASN A 81 -3.05 -29.06 11.74
C ASN A 81 -3.02 -28.18 10.48
N ARG A 82 -3.02 -28.82 9.30
CA ARG A 82 -3.10 -28.17 7.99
C ARG A 82 -3.95 -28.99 7.04
N LEU A 83 -4.61 -28.33 6.11
CA LEU A 83 -5.22 -28.98 4.97
C LEU A 83 -4.13 -29.19 3.90
N TYR A 84 -3.90 -30.41 3.46
CA TYR A 84 -2.87 -30.76 2.47
C TYR A 84 -3.10 -30.12 1.09
N THR A 85 -4.33 -29.68 0.81
CA THR A 85 -4.71 -28.99 -0.44
C THR A 85 -4.47 -27.49 -0.41
N SER A 86 -4.13 -26.90 0.75
CA SER A 86 -3.92 -25.47 0.89
C SER A 86 -2.51 -25.07 0.42
N SER A 87 -2.42 -23.93 -0.27
CA SER A 87 -1.13 -23.32 -0.58
C SER A 87 -0.40 -22.90 0.68
N LEU A 88 0.92 -22.72 0.59
CA LEU A 88 1.74 -22.27 1.73
C LEU A 88 1.22 -20.94 2.32
N LEU A 89 0.81 -20.01 1.46
CA LEU A 89 0.29 -18.71 1.89
C LEU A 89 -1.09 -18.83 2.56
N GLN A 90 -1.96 -19.74 2.11
CA GLN A 90 -3.25 -20.01 2.77
C GLN A 90 -3.05 -20.62 4.18
N VAL A 91 -2.10 -21.53 4.33
CA VAL A 91 -1.73 -22.07 5.65
C VAL A 91 -1.22 -20.94 6.54
N ASN A 92 -0.32 -20.10 6.02
CA ASN A 92 0.23 -18.97 6.77
C ASN A 92 -0.86 -17.98 7.22
N GLU A 93 -1.82 -17.67 6.36
CA GLU A 93 -2.96 -16.80 6.69
C GLU A 93 -3.82 -17.39 7.80
N GLU A 94 -4.17 -18.69 7.71
CA GLU A 94 -4.94 -19.38 8.77
C GLU A 94 -4.21 -19.29 10.12
N LYS A 95 -2.91 -19.62 10.13
CA LYS A 95 -2.10 -19.58 11.37
C LYS A 95 -1.95 -18.15 11.91
N TYR A 96 -1.78 -17.16 11.03
CA TYR A 96 -1.75 -15.76 11.43
C TYR A 96 -3.01 -15.35 12.20
N TYR A 97 -4.21 -15.67 11.69
CA TYR A 97 -5.44 -15.34 12.38
C TYR A 97 -5.62 -16.11 13.71
N LEU A 98 -5.23 -17.38 13.76
CA LEU A 98 -5.25 -18.17 15.01
C LEU A 98 -4.34 -17.57 16.09
N ILE A 99 -3.15 -17.13 15.71
CA ILE A 99 -2.20 -16.53 16.66
C ILE A 99 -2.67 -15.12 17.09
N ARG A 100 -3.13 -14.31 16.13
CA ARG A 100 -3.56 -12.92 16.40
C ARG A 100 -4.84 -12.83 17.19
N ASP A 101 -5.84 -13.65 16.89
CA ASP A 101 -7.19 -13.53 17.42
C ASP A 101 -7.53 -14.59 18.48
N GLY A 102 -6.59 -15.48 18.75
CA GLY A 102 -6.71 -16.57 19.73
C GLY A 102 -7.18 -17.89 19.12
N ILE A 103 -6.64 -18.99 19.63
CA ILE A 103 -6.86 -20.36 19.18
C ILE A 103 -8.18 -20.86 19.81
N PRO A 104 -9.18 -21.29 19.01
CA PRO A 104 -10.44 -21.75 19.53
C PRO A 104 -10.27 -23.13 20.18
N VAL A 105 -10.60 -23.25 21.46
CA VAL A 105 -10.60 -24.51 22.22
C VAL A 105 -11.93 -24.75 22.90
N THR A 106 -12.26 -26.01 23.09
CA THR A 106 -13.54 -26.44 23.64
C THR A 106 -13.48 -26.54 25.17
N ILE A 107 -14.39 -25.87 25.86
CA ILE A 107 -14.55 -25.93 27.30
C ILE A 107 -15.88 -26.63 27.64
N LYS A 108 -15.84 -27.57 28.57
CA LYS A 108 -17.06 -28.15 29.16
C LYS A 108 -17.46 -27.35 30.39
N LYS A 109 -18.65 -26.77 30.38
CA LYS A 109 -19.23 -26.10 31.55
C LYS A 109 -19.69 -27.11 32.59
N PRO A 110 -19.86 -26.70 33.85
CA PRO A 110 -20.39 -27.58 34.91
C PRO A 110 -21.76 -28.21 34.60
N ASN A 111 -22.58 -27.54 33.78
CA ASN A 111 -23.89 -28.04 33.34
C ASN A 111 -23.83 -29.03 32.17
N GLY A 112 -22.63 -29.44 31.71
CA GLY A 112 -22.43 -30.37 30.60
C GLY A 112 -22.42 -29.71 29.21
N GLU A 113 -22.78 -28.43 29.09
CA GLU A 113 -22.71 -27.70 27.82
C GLU A 113 -21.25 -27.48 27.37
N THR A 114 -21.03 -27.47 26.06
CA THR A 114 -19.75 -27.11 25.48
C THR A 114 -19.76 -25.65 25.03
N GLN A 115 -18.66 -24.95 25.27
CA GLN A 115 -18.43 -23.58 24.82
C GLN A 115 -17.06 -23.48 24.16
N VAL A 116 -16.96 -22.78 23.03
CA VAL A 116 -15.67 -22.45 22.42
C VAL A 116 -15.13 -21.18 23.07
N LYS A 117 -13.88 -21.23 23.52
CA LYS A 117 -13.15 -20.09 24.07
C LYS A 117 -11.82 -19.94 23.35
N LYS A 118 -11.36 -18.70 23.17
CA LYS A 118 -10.10 -18.41 22.46
C LYS A 118 -8.94 -18.39 23.45
N ALA A 119 -7.95 -19.24 23.22
CA ALA A 119 -6.70 -19.28 23.97
C ALA A 119 -5.66 -18.36 23.32
N MET A 120 -5.15 -17.39 24.06
CA MET A 120 -4.14 -16.46 23.59
C MET A 120 -2.74 -17.07 23.76
N ALA A 121 -1.95 -17.07 22.67
CA ALA A 121 -0.56 -17.51 22.68
C ALA A 121 0.42 -16.34 22.84
N ILE A 122 -0.04 -15.11 22.61
CA ILE A 122 0.75 -13.86 22.68
C ILE A 122 -0.03 -12.81 23.47
N ASP A 123 0.65 -12.10 24.37
CA ASP A 123 0.13 -10.91 25.05
C ASP A 123 0.48 -9.66 24.23
N PHE A 124 -0.48 -9.16 23.45
CA PHE A 124 -0.32 -7.95 22.63
C PHE A 124 -0.48 -6.64 23.42
N LEU A 125 -0.95 -6.71 24.67
CA LEU A 125 -1.10 -5.53 25.53
C LEU A 125 0.18 -5.22 26.29
N LYS A 126 0.90 -6.25 26.71
CA LYS A 126 2.13 -6.15 27.49
C LYS A 126 3.22 -6.96 26.80
N PRO A 127 3.95 -6.36 25.84
CA PRO A 127 5.00 -7.04 25.08
C PRO A 127 6.05 -7.72 25.95
N GLU A 128 6.37 -7.13 27.10
CA GLU A 128 7.35 -7.64 28.06
C GLU A 128 6.93 -8.98 28.71
N ASN A 129 5.67 -9.34 28.65
CA ASN A 129 5.18 -10.62 29.16
C ASN A 129 5.54 -11.81 28.27
N ASN A 130 5.92 -11.54 27.01
CA ASN A 130 6.25 -12.57 26.04
C ASN A 130 7.73 -12.93 26.08
N TYR A 131 8.03 -14.18 25.76
CA TYR A 131 9.40 -14.66 25.61
C TYR A 131 9.85 -14.54 24.16
N PHE A 132 10.83 -13.69 23.92
CA PHE A 132 11.43 -13.46 22.60
C PHE A 132 12.77 -14.21 22.54
N LEU A 133 12.89 -15.12 21.58
CA LEU A 133 14.06 -15.98 21.37
C LEU A 133 14.51 -15.90 19.92
N ALA A 134 15.75 -15.58 19.66
CA ALA A 134 16.38 -15.67 18.35
C ALA A 134 17.37 -16.84 18.33
N ILE A 135 17.20 -17.76 17.41
CA ILE A 135 18.07 -18.92 17.29
C ILE A 135 18.90 -18.78 16.02
N LYS A 136 20.23 -18.72 16.19
CA LYS A 136 21.21 -18.73 15.10
C LYS A 136 21.49 -20.15 14.65
N GLU A 137 21.67 -20.35 13.35
CA GLU A 137 22.10 -21.63 12.75
C GLU A 137 21.13 -22.80 13.06
N LEU A 138 19.80 -22.53 13.07
CA LEU A 138 18.80 -23.53 13.37
C LEU A 138 18.72 -24.59 12.26
N LYS A 139 18.88 -25.85 12.62
CA LYS A 139 18.73 -26.99 11.70
C LYS A 139 17.26 -27.33 11.49
N ILE A 140 16.86 -27.46 10.24
CA ILE A 140 15.49 -27.82 9.85
C ILE A 140 15.54 -28.95 8.82
N HIS A 141 14.75 -29.98 9.06
CA HIS A 141 14.62 -31.11 8.15
C HIS A 141 13.23 -31.09 7.48
N GLY A 142 13.22 -31.01 6.16
CA GLY A 142 12.07 -31.31 5.32
C GLY A 142 11.93 -32.81 5.08
N GLU A 143 11.15 -33.18 4.09
CA GLU A 143 10.98 -34.60 3.74
C GLU A 143 12.27 -35.20 3.13
N LEU A 144 12.91 -34.49 2.21
CA LEU A 144 14.10 -34.94 1.49
C LEU A 144 15.33 -34.06 1.76
N HIS A 145 15.15 -32.86 2.27
CA HIS A 145 16.22 -31.86 2.39
C HIS A 145 16.47 -31.46 3.83
N ARG A 146 17.71 -31.06 4.09
CA ARG A 146 18.16 -30.51 5.38
C ARG A 146 18.66 -29.11 5.13
N ARG A 147 18.19 -28.16 5.93
CA ARG A 147 18.59 -26.76 5.83
C ARG A 147 19.09 -26.24 7.17
N ARG A 148 19.85 -25.19 7.10
CA ARG A 148 20.37 -24.44 8.25
C ARG A 148 20.14 -22.98 7.98
N THR A 149 19.31 -22.35 8.79
CA THR A 149 18.93 -20.94 8.66
C THR A 149 19.95 -20.06 9.35
N ASP A 150 20.07 -18.78 8.96
CA ASP A 150 20.92 -17.86 9.68
C ASP A 150 20.32 -17.48 11.03
N ILE A 151 19.12 -16.85 11.05
CA ILE A 151 18.44 -16.52 12.30
C ILE A 151 16.93 -16.78 12.14
N VAL A 152 16.34 -17.47 13.10
CA VAL A 152 14.89 -17.60 13.25
C VAL A 152 14.47 -17.00 14.58
N GLY A 153 13.57 -16.03 14.55
CA GLY A 153 13.02 -15.38 15.74
C GLY A 153 11.67 -15.96 16.15
N PHE A 154 11.58 -16.31 17.42
CA PHE A 154 10.41 -16.92 18.03
C PHE A 154 9.78 -15.98 19.06
N VAL A 155 8.46 -15.96 19.12
CA VAL A 155 7.72 -15.36 20.22
C VAL A 155 6.90 -16.48 20.86
N ASN A 156 7.17 -16.75 22.14
CA ASN A 156 6.53 -17.83 22.90
C ASN A 156 6.59 -19.19 22.19
N GLY A 157 7.71 -19.46 21.52
CA GLY A 157 7.93 -20.71 20.79
C GLY A 157 7.33 -20.75 19.38
N ILE A 158 6.70 -19.70 18.89
CA ILE A 158 6.15 -19.59 17.53
C ILE A 158 7.15 -18.87 16.63
N PRO A 159 7.63 -19.45 15.49
CA PRO A 159 8.62 -18.86 14.59
C PRO A 159 7.97 -17.76 13.74
N LEU A 160 8.11 -16.50 14.13
CA LEU A 160 7.47 -15.36 13.47
C LEU A 160 8.43 -14.55 12.60
N LEU A 161 9.74 -14.58 12.89
CA LEU A 161 10.76 -13.83 12.16
C LEU A 161 11.72 -14.79 11.46
N PHE A 162 11.98 -14.54 10.20
CA PHE A 162 13.04 -15.20 9.43
C PHE A 162 14.03 -14.16 8.94
N VAL A 163 15.31 -14.37 9.20
CA VAL A 163 16.39 -13.48 8.75
C VAL A 163 17.41 -14.32 7.99
N GLU A 164 17.67 -13.95 6.75
CA GLU A 164 18.70 -14.54 5.91
C GLU A 164 19.77 -13.50 5.60
N LEU A 165 21.02 -13.86 5.81
CA LEU A 165 22.15 -12.97 5.76
C LEU A 165 23.15 -13.42 4.70
N LYS A 166 23.80 -12.45 4.06
CA LYS A 166 24.88 -12.67 3.11
C LYS A 166 26.09 -11.85 3.51
N ASN A 167 27.22 -12.18 2.92
CA ASN A 167 28.43 -11.38 2.99
C ASN A 167 28.19 -10.00 2.35
N SER A 168 28.83 -8.96 2.87
CA SER A 168 28.71 -7.59 2.38
C SER A 168 29.15 -7.39 0.92
N SER A 169 29.94 -8.31 0.36
CA SER A 169 30.33 -8.32 -1.05
C SER A 169 29.31 -8.99 -1.99
N VAL A 170 28.23 -9.57 -1.45
CA VAL A 170 27.19 -10.29 -2.20
C VAL A 170 25.94 -9.45 -2.27
N ASP A 171 25.30 -9.41 -3.43
CA ASP A 171 23.99 -8.73 -3.61
C ASP A 171 22.94 -9.35 -2.67
N VAL A 172 22.17 -8.50 -2.01
CA VAL A 172 21.07 -8.93 -1.12
C VAL A 172 20.00 -9.76 -1.88
N ARG A 173 19.89 -9.60 -3.20
CA ARG A 173 19.02 -10.41 -4.05
C ARG A 173 19.36 -11.90 -3.97
N ASN A 174 20.62 -12.26 -3.77
CA ASN A 174 21.01 -13.68 -3.64
C ASN A 174 20.46 -14.31 -2.35
N ALA A 175 20.23 -13.53 -1.28
CA ALA A 175 19.53 -14.06 -0.10
C ALA A 175 18.06 -14.44 -0.44
N TYR A 176 17.46 -13.74 -1.39
CA TYR A 176 16.11 -14.06 -1.88
C TYR A 176 16.14 -15.26 -2.84
N GLU A 177 16.96 -15.21 -3.91
CA GLU A 177 16.93 -16.17 -5.01
C GLU A 177 17.54 -17.52 -4.64
N ASP A 178 18.68 -17.53 -3.93
CA ASP A 178 19.41 -18.78 -3.62
C ASP A 178 18.90 -19.46 -2.34
N ASN A 179 18.48 -18.67 -1.33
CA ASN A 179 18.17 -19.24 -0.02
C ASN A 179 16.68 -19.21 0.31
N TYR A 180 16.07 -18.03 0.32
CA TYR A 180 14.68 -17.91 0.73
C TYR A 180 13.71 -18.70 -0.18
N THR A 181 13.89 -18.65 -1.50
CA THR A 181 13.08 -19.43 -2.45
C THR A 181 13.32 -20.93 -2.29
N ASP A 182 14.59 -21.36 -2.15
CA ASP A 182 14.92 -22.76 -1.88
C ASP A 182 14.29 -23.27 -0.58
N TYR A 183 14.26 -22.45 0.47
CA TYR A 183 13.65 -22.87 1.74
C TYR A 183 12.13 -23.01 1.64
N GLN A 184 11.45 -22.23 0.82
CA GLN A 184 10.03 -22.40 0.58
C GLN A 184 9.71 -23.74 -0.07
N ASP A 185 10.58 -24.23 -0.96
CA ASP A 185 10.40 -25.48 -1.67
C ASP A 185 10.84 -26.68 -0.81
N THR A 186 11.93 -26.54 -0.05
CA THR A 186 12.59 -27.66 0.63
C THR A 186 12.14 -27.86 2.08
N VAL A 187 11.81 -26.77 2.79
CA VAL A 187 11.37 -26.76 4.20
C VAL A 187 10.18 -25.80 4.42
N PRO A 188 9.08 -25.92 3.64
CA PRO A 188 7.97 -24.97 3.65
C PRO A 188 7.32 -24.79 5.02
N HIS A 189 7.38 -25.79 5.89
CA HIS A 189 6.81 -25.73 7.25
C HIS A 189 7.47 -24.67 8.13
N LEU A 190 8.69 -24.22 7.82
CA LEU A 190 9.33 -23.07 8.47
C LEU A 190 8.48 -21.79 8.36
N PHE A 191 7.74 -21.65 7.26
CA PHE A 191 6.98 -20.44 6.94
C PHE A 191 5.50 -20.51 7.30
N TYR A 192 4.99 -21.61 7.88
CA TYR A 192 3.57 -21.70 8.25
C TYR A 192 3.12 -20.61 9.21
N TYR A 193 4.01 -20.17 10.10
CA TYR A 193 3.71 -19.15 11.12
C TYR A 193 4.42 -17.83 10.85
N ASN A 194 5.31 -17.79 9.84
CA ASN A 194 6.17 -16.66 9.60
C ASN A 194 5.38 -15.36 9.40
N ALA A 195 5.77 -14.31 10.11
CA ALA A 195 5.19 -12.97 10.01
C ALA A 195 6.00 -12.08 9.09
N ILE A 196 7.31 -12.03 9.30
CA ILE A 196 8.24 -11.06 8.73
C ILE A 196 9.49 -11.79 8.23
N ILE A 197 9.95 -11.40 7.06
CA ILE A 197 11.19 -11.90 6.44
C ILE A 197 12.15 -10.71 6.28
N VAL A 198 13.36 -10.87 6.77
CA VAL A 198 14.44 -9.89 6.60
C VAL A 198 15.56 -10.54 5.77
N LEU A 199 15.98 -9.86 4.73
CA LEU A 199 17.09 -10.25 3.85
C LEU A 199 18.16 -9.16 3.94
N SER A 200 19.41 -9.52 4.18
CA SER A 200 20.48 -8.51 4.30
C SER A 200 21.85 -9.07 3.95
N ASN A 201 22.74 -8.17 3.54
CA ASN A 201 24.18 -8.42 3.44
C ASN A 201 24.99 -7.56 4.45
N GLY A 202 24.29 -6.99 5.44
CA GLY A 202 24.89 -6.09 6.43
C GLY A 202 24.85 -4.61 6.01
N ILE A 203 25.07 -4.30 4.73
CA ILE A 203 25.01 -2.95 4.16
C ILE A 203 23.58 -2.64 3.71
N GLU A 204 23.02 -3.52 2.89
CA GLU A 204 21.62 -3.44 2.45
C GLU A 204 20.76 -4.37 3.28
N ALA A 205 19.58 -3.91 3.63
CA ALA A 205 18.58 -4.70 4.33
C ALA A 205 17.20 -4.46 3.75
N LYS A 206 16.47 -5.54 3.48
CA LYS A 206 15.11 -5.51 2.94
C LYS A 206 14.19 -6.37 3.77
N VAL A 207 12.97 -5.87 3.98
CA VAL A 207 11.91 -6.58 4.72
C VAL A 207 10.73 -6.86 3.80
N GLY A 208 10.16 -8.02 3.94
CA GLY A 208 9.01 -8.46 3.17
C GLY A 208 8.21 -9.55 3.87
N THR A 209 7.35 -10.19 3.10
CA THR A 209 6.43 -11.23 3.58
C THR A 209 6.48 -12.47 2.71
N LEU A 210 5.96 -13.56 3.23
CA LEU A 210 5.81 -14.81 2.47
C LEU A 210 4.99 -14.58 1.20
N GLY A 211 5.50 -15.09 0.07
CA GLY A 211 4.88 -15.00 -1.24
C GLY A 211 5.14 -13.68 -1.99
N SER A 212 5.80 -12.71 -1.37
CA SER A 212 6.19 -11.46 -2.04
C SER A 212 7.35 -11.71 -3.00
N LYS A 213 7.28 -11.10 -4.20
CA LYS A 213 8.44 -11.02 -5.10
C LYS A 213 9.48 -10.07 -4.51
N PHE A 214 10.75 -10.20 -4.92
CA PHE A 214 11.85 -9.37 -4.41
C PHE A 214 11.61 -7.87 -4.56
N GLU A 215 10.96 -7.44 -5.63
CA GLU A 215 10.61 -6.04 -5.90
C GLU A 215 9.67 -5.41 -4.86
N PHE A 216 8.95 -6.23 -4.09
CA PHE A 216 8.07 -5.79 -3.00
C PHE A 216 8.75 -5.85 -1.63
N PHE A 217 9.95 -6.37 -1.54
CA PHE A 217 10.78 -6.21 -0.34
C PHE A 217 11.28 -4.77 -0.28
N HIS A 218 11.09 -4.12 0.86
CA HIS A 218 11.39 -2.70 1.03
C HIS A 218 12.38 -2.46 2.18
N GLU A 219 12.98 -1.29 2.18
CA GLU A 219 13.91 -0.86 3.19
C GLU A 219 13.18 -0.28 4.41
N TRP A 220 13.81 -0.35 5.57
CA TRP A 220 13.33 0.29 6.80
C TRP A 220 14.39 1.27 7.26
N LYS A 221 14.24 2.54 6.90
CA LYS A 221 15.29 3.55 6.99
C LYS A 221 15.20 4.44 8.22
N ARG A 222 14.02 4.54 8.86
CA ARG A 222 13.77 5.51 9.94
C ARG A 222 13.13 4.84 11.13
N LEU A 223 13.47 5.33 12.32
CA LEU A 223 12.84 4.93 13.58
C LEU A 223 11.76 5.91 14.02
N ALA A 224 11.84 7.18 13.58
CA ALA A 224 10.85 8.22 13.78
C ALA A 224 10.57 8.99 12.49
N GLU A 225 9.46 9.72 12.45
CA GLU A 225 8.96 10.42 11.25
C GLU A 225 9.89 11.55 10.78
N ASP A 226 10.55 12.22 11.71
CA ASP A 226 11.41 13.39 11.51
C ASP A 226 12.91 13.04 11.31
N GLU A 227 13.27 11.75 11.38
CA GLU A 227 14.66 11.33 11.22
C GLU A 227 15.10 11.35 9.76
N GLN A 228 16.39 11.65 9.56
CA GLN A 228 17.07 11.41 8.32
C GLN A 228 17.32 9.90 8.16
N GLY A 229 16.77 9.28 7.12
CA GLY A 229 16.83 7.84 6.95
C GLY A 229 18.25 7.33 6.70
N SER A 230 18.55 6.14 7.22
CA SER A 230 19.78 5.38 6.92
C SER A 230 19.42 3.94 6.52
N VAL A 231 20.06 3.44 5.48
CA VAL A 231 19.93 2.04 5.07
C VAL A 231 20.98 1.25 5.84
N ALA A 232 20.54 0.40 6.76
CA ALA A 232 21.42 -0.51 7.50
C ALA A 232 20.58 -1.63 8.13
N LEU A 233 21.17 -2.79 8.30
CA LEU A 233 20.54 -3.91 9.01
C LEU A 233 20.17 -3.51 10.45
N GLU A 234 21.04 -2.76 11.13
CA GLU A 234 20.81 -2.31 12.50
C GLU A 234 19.59 -1.41 12.61
N THR A 235 19.42 -0.44 11.70
CA THR A 235 18.24 0.44 11.68
C THR A 235 16.96 -0.38 11.46
N MET A 236 17.00 -1.34 10.54
CA MET A 236 15.87 -2.23 10.29
C MET A 236 15.54 -3.07 11.52
N LEU A 237 16.52 -3.70 12.15
CA LEU A 237 16.28 -4.52 13.35
C LEU A 237 15.76 -3.68 14.52
N ARG A 238 16.29 -2.47 14.76
CA ARG A 238 15.76 -1.55 15.78
C ARG A 238 14.33 -1.13 15.50
N GLY A 239 14.00 -0.88 14.24
CA GLY A 239 12.66 -0.49 13.83
C GLY A 239 11.63 -1.62 13.93
N ILE A 240 12.01 -2.84 13.57
CA ILE A 240 11.09 -3.98 13.46
C ILE A 240 11.15 -4.88 14.70
N CYS A 241 12.35 -5.18 15.22
CA CYS A 241 12.53 -6.21 16.25
C CYS A 241 12.48 -5.67 17.69
N LYS A 242 12.29 -4.35 17.90
CA LYS A 242 11.89 -3.85 19.22
C LYS A 242 10.58 -4.55 19.60
N LYS A 243 10.50 -5.13 20.82
CA LYS A 243 9.40 -6.02 21.22
C LYS A 243 8.01 -5.43 20.96
N GLU A 244 7.83 -4.15 21.32
CA GLU A 244 6.59 -3.43 21.10
C GLU A 244 6.27 -3.27 19.62
N ASN A 245 7.25 -2.89 18.82
CA ASN A 245 7.10 -2.68 17.38
C ASN A 245 6.82 -4.01 16.67
N PHE A 246 7.52 -5.08 17.05
CA PHE A 246 7.35 -6.40 16.45
C PHE A 246 5.92 -6.92 16.65
N LEU A 247 5.40 -6.82 17.88
CA LEU A 247 4.03 -7.24 18.16
C LEU A 247 2.98 -6.30 17.53
N ASP A 248 3.26 -5.01 17.49
CA ASP A 248 2.38 -4.04 16.83
C ASP A 248 2.33 -4.28 15.31
N LEU A 249 3.48 -4.52 14.66
CA LEU A 249 3.56 -4.91 13.25
C LEU A 249 2.75 -6.18 12.99
N PHE A 250 2.96 -7.21 13.80
CA PHE A 250 2.23 -8.46 13.67
C PHE A 250 0.72 -8.26 13.81
N GLU A 251 0.30 -7.59 14.86
CA GLU A 251 -1.13 -7.44 15.20
C GLU A 251 -1.87 -6.52 14.23
N ASN A 252 -1.28 -5.36 13.88
CA ASN A 252 -2.00 -4.26 13.27
C ASN A 252 -1.55 -3.94 11.83
N PHE A 253 -0.34 -4.33 11.41
CA PHE A 253 0.28 -3.89 10.16
C PHE A 253 0.56 -5.00 9.15
N ILE A 254 -0.09 -6.16 9.30
CA ILE A 254 -0.14 -7.23 8.31
C ILE A 254 -1.57 -7.35 7.80
N LEU A 255 -1.74 -7.41 6.48
CA LEU A 255 -3.00 -7.66 5.79
C LEU A 255 -2.83 -8.84 4.83
N TYR A 256 -3.94 -9.51 4.52
CA TYR A 256 -4.05 -10.45 3.41
C TYR A 256 -5.05 -9.86 2.43
N ASP A 257 -4.58 -9.56 1.23
CA ASP A 257 -5.38 -8.99 0.14
C ASP A 257 -5.76 -10.09 -0.84
N HIS A 258 -7.04 -10.31 -1.02
CA HIS A 258 -7.62 -11.34 -1.89
C HIS A 258 -8.07 -10.77 -3.26
N SER A 259 -7.43 -9.74 -3.75
CA SER A 259 -7.76 -9.10 -5.03
C SER A 259 -7.50 -10.05 -6.20
N ASN A 260 -8.35 -9.96 -7.23
CA ASN A 260 -8.16 -10.64 -8.52
C ASN A 260 -7.95 -12.17 -8.44
N GLY A 261 -8.53 -12.82 -7.43
CA GLY A 261 -8.39 -14.28 -7.24
C GLY A 261 -7.02 -14.74 -6.75
N HIS A 262 -6.15 -13.82 -6.37
CA HIS A 262 -4.85 -14.09 -5.77
C HIS A 262 -4.81 -13.57 -4.34
N THR A 263 -4.10 -14.28 -3.47
CA THR A 263 -3.83 -13.79 -2.12
C THR A 263 -2.43 -13.19 -2.08
N ALA A 264 -2.32 -11.98 -1.54
CA ALA A 264 -1.06 -11.34 -1.23
C ALA A 264 -0.98 -11.00 0.25
N LYS A 265 0.12 -11.34 0.90
CA LYS A 265 0.40 -10.91 2.28
C LYS A 265 1.15 -9.58 2.23
N ILE A 266 0.62 -8.58 2.90
CA ILE A 266 1.12 -7.20 2.87
C ILE A 266 1.58 -6.81 4.27
N LEU A 267 2.83 -6.36 4.38
CA LEU A 267 3.39 -5.71 5.55
C LEU A 267 3.44 -4.20 5.30
N ALA A 268 3.07 -3.40 6.28
CA ALA A 268 3.22 -1.95 6.17
C ALA A 268 4.67 -1.55 5.90
N ARG A 269 4.86 -0.61 4.98
CA ARG A 269 6.16 0.01 4.74
C ARG A 269 6.54 0.94 5.89
N ASN A 270 7.81 1.27 6.00
CA ASN A 270 8.34 2.12 7.08
C ASN A 270 7.55 3.44 7.26
N HIS A 271 7.31 4.19 6.17
CA HIS A 271 6.54 5.43 6.22
C HIS A 271 5.05 5.22 6.61
N GLN A 272 4.46 4.09 6.20
CA GLN A 272 3.08 3.76 6.60
C GLN A 272 2.99 3.44 8.09
N TYR A 273 3.94 2.65 8.61
CA TYR A 273 4.00 2.30 10.03
C TYR A 273 4.15 3.55 10.90
N LEU A 274 5.11 4.41 10.58
CA LEU A 274 5.36 5.65 11.32
C LEU A 274 4.15 6.59 11.24
N GLY A 275 3.69 6.90 10.03
CA GLY A 275 2.59 7.84 9.84
C GLY A 275 1.27 7.38 10.46
N VAL A 276 0.92 6.09 10.34
CA VAL A 276 -0.28 5.55 10.99
C VAL A 276 -0.15 5.64 12.52
N ASN A 277 1.02 5.40 13.09
CA ASN A 277 1.23 5.53 14.52
C ASN A 277 1.07 6.98 15.00
N GLU A 278 1.53 7.97 14.23
CA GLU A 278 1.26 9.38 14.55
C GLU A 278 -0.24 9.72 14.43
N ALA A 279 -0.94 9.19 13.42
CA ALA A 279 -2.40 9.34 13.30
C ALA A 279 -3.16 8.71 14.48
N ILE A 280 -2.68 7.57 15.01
CA ILE A 280 -3.25 6.95 16.23
C ILE A 280 -3.05 7.83 17.45
N LYS A 281 -1.87 8.46 17.60
CA LYS A 281 -1.62 9.43 18.70
C LYS A 281 -2.55 10.64 18.58
N ALA A 282 -2.71 11.17 17.35
CA ALA A 282 -3.65 12.25 17.09
C ALA A 282 -5.11 11.87 17.42
N TYR A 283 -5.52 10.65 17.07
CA TYR A 283 -6.85 10.13 17.42
C TYR A 283 -7.04 9.98 18.94
N ALA A 284 -6.03 9.52 19.65
CA ALA A 284 -6.08 9.47 21.12
C ALA A 284 -6.30 10.87 21.73
N ALA A 285 -5.71 11.91 21.14
CA ALA A 285 -5.84 13.31 21.54
C ALA A 285 -7.02 14.05 20.89
N ARG A 286 -7.92 13.40 20.13
CA ARG A 286 -8.97 14.02 19.32
C ARG A 286 -9.86 15.03 20.06
N LYS A 287 -10.16 14.79 21.32
CA LYS A 287 -10.98 15.71 22.14
C LYS A 287 -10.26 17.03 22.46
N LEU A 288 -8.93 17.03 22.49
CA LEU A 288 -8.11 18.22 22.72
C LEU A 288 -7.88 19.02 21.45
N ASN A 289 -7.99 18.35 20.30
CA ASN A 289 -7.69 18.92 18.97
C ASN A 289 -8.97 19.22 18.16
N ASP A 290 -10.11 19.34 18.83
CA ASP A 290 -11.40 19.64 18.17
C ASP A 290 -11.73 18.67 17.04
N GLY A 291 -11.41 17.38 17.23
CA GLY A 291 -11.59 16.32 16.25
C GLY A 291 -10.59 16.34 15.07
N LYS A 292 -9.65 17.28 15.02
CA LYS A 292 -8.66 17.37 13.94
C LYS A 292 -7.51 16.41 14.18
N LEU A 293 -7.33 15.43 13.29
CA LEU A 293 -6.27 14.43 13.39
C LEU A 293 -5.06 14.78 12.51
N GLY A 294 -5.22 15.71 11.58
CA GLY A 294 -4.17 16.14 10.67
C GLY A 294 -4.34 15.65 9.25
N VAL A 295 -3.35 16.02 8.42
CA VAL A 295 -3.25 15.65 7.01
C VAL A 295 -2.10 14.64 6.84
N PHE A 296 -2.43 13.52 6.23
CA PHE A 296 -1.52 12.47 5.84
C PHE A 296 -1.08 12.72 4.39
N TRP A 297 0.00 13.49 4.23
CA TRP A 297 0.52 13.82 2.91
C TRP A 297 1.54 12.75 2.47
N HIS A 298 1.07 11.81 1.71
CA HIS A 298 1.90 10.78 1.08
C HIS A 298 1.72 10.83 -0.43
N THR A 299 2.81 10.89 -1.17
CA THR A 299 2.78 11.00 -2.64
C THR A 299 2.00 9.86 -3.30
N GLN A 300 1.57 10.06 -4.54
CA GLN A 300 0.89 9.01 -5.30
C GLN A 300 1.78 7.76 -5.43
N GLY A 301 1.16 6.57 -5.39
CA GLY A 301 1.90 5.29 -5.42
C GLY A 301 2.52 4.86 -4.09
N SER A 302 2.43 5.66 -3.02
CA SER A 302 2.96 5.32 -1.69
C SER A 302 2.13 4.29 -0.90
N GLY A 303 0.95 3.90 -1.41
CA GLY A 303 0.05 2.95 -0.74
C GLY A 303 -0.89 3.59 0.29
N LYS A 304 -1.37 4.81 0.06
CA LYS A 304 -2.31 5.54 0.94
C LYS A 304 -3.54 4.70 1.34
N SER A 305 -4.14 3.97 0.40
CA SER A 305 -5.30 3.12 0.69
C SER A 305 -4.99 2.09 1.78
N TYR A 306 -3.83 1.43 1.72
CA TYR A 306 -3.40 0.52 2.79
C TYR A 306 -3.13 1.25 4.12
N SER A 307 -2.62 2.49 4.08
CA SER A 307 -2.47 3.30 5.30
C SER A 307 -3.81 3.59 5.97
N MET A 308 -4.87 3.87 5.19
CA MET A 308 -6.25 4.01 5.71
C MET A 308 -6.74 2.71 6.36
N LEU A 309 -6.46 1.54 5.72
CA LEU A 309 -6.82 0.24 6.27
C LEU A 309 -6.09 -0.04 7.59
N PHE A 310 -4.78 0.19 7.64
CA PHE A 310 -3.98 0.00 8.85
C PHE A 310 -4.47 0.91 9.98
N PHE A 311 -4.76 2.17 9.68
CA PHE A 311 -5.32 3.12 10.64
C PHE A 311 -6.67 2.62 11.20
N ALA A 312 -7.61 2.28 10.33
CA ALA A 312 -8.93 1.78 10.73
C ALA A 312 -8.83 0.47 11.53
N LYS A 313 -8.00 -0.47 11.09
CA LYS A 313 -7.72 -1.73 11.78
C LYS A 313 -7.17 -1.49 13.18
N LYS A 314 -6.16 -0.62 13.32
CA LYS A 314 -5.50 -0.34 14.59
C LYS A 314 -6.42 0.39 15.57
N VAL A 315 -7.20 1.38 15.08
CA VAL A 315 -8.22 2.05 15.92
C VAL A 315 -9.20 1.02 16.48
N ARG A 316 -9.77 0.15 15.64
CA ARG A 316 -10.75 -0.88 16.08
C ARG A 316 -10.18 -1.88 17.09
N ARG A 317 -8.88 -2.14 17.05
CA ARG A 317 -8.24 -3.13 17.93
C ARG A 317 -7.69 -2.53 19.21
N LYS A 318 -7.19 -1.31 19.18
CA LYS A 318 -6.44 -0.69 20.29
C LYS A 318 -7.18 0.42 21.00
N MET A 319 -8.17 1.03 20.35
CA MET A 319 -8.92 2.13 20.96
C MET A 319 -10.26 1.64 21.51
N PRO A 320 -10.75 2.23 22.62
CA PRO A 320 -12.05 1.87 23.17
C PRO A 320 -13.19 2.34 22.27
N GLY A 321 -14.31 1.63 22.31
CA GLY A 321 -15.52 1.94 21.58
C GLY A 321 -15.65 1.21 20.24
N THR A 322 -16.72 1.51 19.52
CA THR A 322 -17.05 0.94 18.19
C THR A 322 -17.28 2.08 17.21
N PRO A 323 -16.23 2.75 16.73
CA PRO A 323 -16.38 3.90 15.85
C PRO A 323 -16.94 3.51 14.49
N THR A 324 -17.74 4.40 13.90
CA THR A 324 -18.10 4.37 12.49
C THR A 324 -17.04 5.11 11.66
N PHE A 325 -16.45 4.44 10.67
CA PHE A 325 -15.54 5.07 9.73
C PHE A 325 -16.31 5.55 8.50
N VAL A 326 -16.23 6.84 8.21
CA VAL A 326 -16.81 7.45 7.00
C VAL A 326 -15.67 7.75 6.04
N ILE A 327 -15.57 6.97 4.97
CA ILE A 327 -14.54 7.11 3.94
C ILE A 327 -15.12 8.01 2.83
N LEU A 328 -14.49 9.18 2.66
CA LEU A 328 -14.89 10.19 1.67
C LEU A 328 -13.97 10.18 0.48
N THR A 329 -14.57 10.17 -0.70
CA THR A 329 -13.88 10.33 -1.98
C THR A 329 -14.57 11.42 -2.82
N ASP A 330 -13.92 11.85 -3.90
CA ASP A 330 -14.47 12.84 -4.83
C ASP A 330 -15.10 12.22 -6.08
N ARG A 331 -14.83 10.91 -6.35
CA ARG A 331 -15.27 10.18 -7.55
C ARG A 331 -15.76 8.78 -7.23
N ASP A 332 -16.74 8.31 -8.00
CA ASP A 332 -17.32 6.97 -7.84
C ASP A 332 -16.29 5.86 -8.06
N GLU A 333 -15.39 6.00 -9.04
CA GLU A 333 -14.35 5.00 -9.30
C GLU A 333 -13.41 4.82 -8.12
N LEU A 334 -12.98 5.93 -7.48
CA LEU A 334 -12.13 5.88 -6.28
C LEU A 334 -12.90 5.32 -5.09
N ASN A 335 -14.18 5.67 -4.94
CA ASN A 335 -15.03 5.14 -3.88
C ASN A 335 -15.15 3.61 -3.99
N THR A 336 -15.40 3.10 -5.20
CA THR A 336 -15.44 1.66 -5.48
C THR A 336 -14.07 1.02 -5.22
N GLN A 337 -13.00 1.57 -5.74
CA GLN A 337 -11.65 1.02 -5.54
C GLN A 337 -11.27 0.91 -4.06
N ILE A 338 -11.54 1.93 -3.27
CA ILE A 338 -11.23 1.91 -1.83
C ILE A 338 -12.12 0.91 -1.11
N SER A 339 -13.43 0.91 -1.37
CA SER A 339 -14.37 -0.02 -0.74
C SER A 339 -14.03 -1.48 -1.05
N ASP A 340 -13.64 -1.80 -2.29
CA ASP A 340 -13.19 -3.13 -2.70
C ASP A 340 -11.89 -3.52 -1.98
N THR A 341 -10.96 -2.57 -1.79
CA THR A 341 -9.73 -2.83 -1.05
C THR A 341 -10.03 -3.18 0.42
N PHE A 342 -10.99 -2.49 1.06
CA PHE A 342 -11.44 -2.82 2.42
C PHE A 342 -12.12 -4.19 2.49
N GLU A 343 -12.91 -4.56 1.48
CA GLU A 343 -13.53 -5.88 1.37
C GLU A 343 -12.48 -6.96 1.19
N ASN A 344 -11.59 -6.82 0.20
CA ASN A 344 -10.57 -7.80 -0.15
C ASN A 344 -9.58 -8.06 0.98
N CYS A 345 -9.31 -7.05 1.82
CA CYS A 345 -8.49 -7.19 3.03
C CYS A 345 -9.27 -7.66 4.27
N GLY A 346 -10.55 -8.00 4.14
CA GLY A 346 -11.38 -8.57 5.20
C GLY A 346 -11.77 -7.63 6.34
N LEU A 347 -11.62 -6.30 6.16
CA LEU A 347 -11.95 -5.32 7.21
C LEU A 347 -13.45 -5.15 7.42
N LEU A 348 -14.25 -5.39 6.39
CA LEU A 348 -15.71 -5.26 6.47
C LEU A 348 -16.38 -6.41 7.23
N GLY A 349 -15.68 -7.51 7.40
CA GLY A 349 -16.18 -8.75 7.99
C GLY A 349 -16.24 -9.88 6.98
N LYS A 350 -16.35 -11.10 7.47
CA LYS A 350 -16.42 -12.29 6.62
C LYS A 350 -17.75 -12.31 5.87
N ASP A 351 -17.69 -12.56 4.56
CA ASP A 351 -18.84 -12.66 3.66
C ASP A 351 -19.70 -11.37 3.53
N ILE A 352 -19.18 -10.21 3.96
CA ILE A 352 -19.87 -8.92 3.83
C ILE A 352 -19.31 -8.17 2.62
N LYS A 353 -20.22 -7.77 1.73
CA LYS A 353 -19.90 -7.02 0.51
C LYS A 353 -19.84 -5.51 0.77
N ALA A 354 -18.87 -4.83 0.17
CA ALA A 354 -18.68 -3.38 0.28
C ALA A 354 -19.92 -2.59 -0.12
N LEU A 355 -20.69 -3.08 -1.09
CA LEU A 355 -21.90 -2.44 -1.59
C LEU A 355 -22.92 -2.08 -0.49
N GLN A 356 -22.98 -2.86 0.60
CA GLN A 356 -23.89 -2.60 1.73
C GLN A 356 -23.51 -1.33 2.51
N TYR A 357 -22.26 -0.95 2.44
CA TYR A 357 -21.71 0.20 3.14
C TYR A 357 -21.62 1.46 2.27
N ILE A 358 -21.83 1.34 0.95
CA ILE A 358 -21.84 2.49 0.05
C ILE A 358 -23.14 3.28 0.24
N ALA A 359 -23.03 4.58 0.50
CA ALA A 359 -24.18 5.47 0.53
C ALA A 359 -24.60 5.80 -0.90
N THR A 360 -25.88 5.58 -1.23
CA THR A 360 -26.42 5.78 -2.59
C THR A 360 -26.90 7.21 -2.84
N SER A 361 -27.34 7.90 -1.79
CA SER A 361 -27.84 9.29 -1.85
C SER A 361 -27.51 10.05 -0.56
N GLY A 362 -27.78 11.37 -0.53
CA GLY A 362 -27.63 12.16 0.71
C GLY A 362 -28.58 11.69 1.83
N ASP A 363 -29.81 11.28 1.47
CA ASP A 363 -30.78 10.74 2.45
C ASP A 363 -30.31 9.40 3.01
N ASP A 364 -29.81 8.51 2.17
CA ASP A 364 -29.24 7.22 2.59
C ASP A 364 -28.00 7.43 3.49
N LEU A 365 -27.16 8.43 3.16
CA LEU A 365 -26.02 8.79 4.00
C LEU A 365 -26.47 9.20 5.40
N VAL A 366 -27.44 10.12 5.50
CA VAL A 366 -27.99 10.56 6.79
C VAL A 366 -28.59 9.39 7.57
N GLN A 367 -29.32 8.51 6.90
CA GLN A 367 -29.89 7.31 7.54
C GLN A 367 -28.81 6.37 8.06
N LYS A 368 -27.75 6.12 7.28
CA LYS A 368 -26.59 5.30 7.71
C LYS A 368 -25.86 5.95 8.90
N LEU A 369 -25.66 7.28 8.88
CA LEU A 369 -25.00 8.02 9.96
C LEU A 369 -25.78 7.99 11.30
N LYS A 370 -27.12 7.89 11.25
CA LYS A 370 -27.97 7.71 12.44
C LYS A 370 -27.89 6.29 13.03
N GLY A 371 -27.43 5.32 12.23
CA GLY A 371 -27.10 3.98 12.68
C GLY A 371 -25.71 3.88 13.30
N ASN A 372 -25.23 2.66 13.50
CA ASN A 372 -23.84 2.38 13.91
C ASN A 372 -23.20 1.33 13.00
N PRO A 373 -23.11 1.56 11.68
CA PRO A 373 -22.36 0.67 10.79
C PRO A 373 -20.87 0.84 11.05
N SER A 374 -20.10 -0.23 10.87
CA SER A 374 -18.64 -0.15 11.03
C SER A 374 -17.99 0.79 10.00
N PHE A 375 -18.55 0.85 8.79
CA PHE A 375 -18.03 1.67 7.68
C PHE A 375 -19.17 2.31 6.91
N ILE A 376 -18.88 3.47 6.30
CA ILE A 376 -19.71 4.13 5.29
C ILE A 376 -18.74 4.63 4.20
N PHE A 377 -18.96 4.23 2.96
CA PHE A 377 -18.23 4.76 1.80
C PHE A 377 -19.15 5.73 1.06
N THR A 378 -18.66 6.94 0.80
CA THR A 378 -19.50 7.99 0.22
C THR A 378 -18.69 9.03 -0.54
N LEU A 379 -19.37 9.70 -1.47
CA LEU A 379 -18.81 10.89 -2.12
C LEU A 379 -19.05 12.13 -1.26
N ILE A 380 -18.12 13.07 -1.30
CA ILE A 380 -18.25 14.35 -0.59
C ILE A 380 -19.49 15.15 -1.05
N GLN A 381 -19.86 15.03 -2.33
CA GLN A 381 -21.03 15.70 -2.92
C GLN A 381 -22.38 15.25 -2.28
N LYS A 382 -22.41 14.12 -1.56
CA LYS A 382 -23.62 13.65 -0.86
C LYS A 382 -23.91 14.44 0.43
N PHE A 383 -22.97 15.31 0.88
CA PHE A 383 -23.22 16.33 1.92
C PHE A 383 -23.82 17.62 1.33
N ASN A 384 -24.79 17.48 0.41
CA ASN A 384 -25.38 18.58 -0.35
C ASN A 384 -26.56 19.28 0.35
N LYS A 385 -26.88 18.90 1.59
CA LYS A 385 -28.00 19.48 2.34
C LYS A 385 -27.50 20.42 3.44
N PRO A 386 -27.57 21.75 3.24
CA PRO A 386 -27.01 22.71 4.18
C PRO A 386 -27.81 22.87 5.50
N ASN A 387 -29.07 22.42 5.52
CA ASN A 387 -30.01 22.65 6.62
C ASN A 387 -30.40 21.38 7.38
N GLU A 388 -29.63 20.26 7.24
CA GLU A 388 -29.84 19.08 8.07
C GLU A 388 -29.45 19.35 9.53
N GLU A 389 -30.24 18.80 10.45
CA GLU A 389 -29.94 18.90 11.88
C GLU A 389 -28.66 18.13 12.24
N PRO A 390 -27.82 18.66 13.14
CA PRO A 390 -26.60 17.98 13.57
C PRO A 390 -26.91 16.60 14.17
N ILE A 391 -26.08 15.63 13.82
CA ILE A 391 -26.15 14.25 14.32
C ILE A 391 -25.12 14.11 15.48
N TYR A 392 -25.59 13.71 16.65
CA TYR A 392 -24.78 13.43 17.82
C TYR A 392 -24.93 11.94 18.20
N PRO A 393 -24.22 11.01 17.55
CA PRO A 393 -24.31 9.60 17.87
C PRO A 393 -23.67 9.29 19.22
N ASP A 394 -24.10 8.20 19.85
CA ASP A 394 -23.53 7.70 21.11
C ASP A 394 -22.13 7.06 20.93
N HIS A 395 -21.64 7.01 19.69
CA HIS A 395 -20.34 6.45 19.33
C HIS A 395 -19.51 7.44 18.52
N ASP A 396 -18.20 7.24 18.48
CA ASP A 396 -17.30 8.07 17.68
C ASP A 396 -17.54 7.88 16.17
N ILE A 397 -17.54 8.97 15.43
CA ILE A 397 -17.46 8.97 13.97
C ILE A 397 -16.05 9.44 13.57
N ILE A 398 -15.41 8.71 12.67
CA ILE A 398 -14.10 9.04 12.13
C ILE A 398 -14.23 9.22 10.63
N ILE A 399 -13.99 10.44 10.17
CA ILE A 399 -14.01 10.79 8.76
C ILE A 399 -12.58 10.65 8.21
N ILE A 400 -12.43 9.78 7.22
CA ILE A 400 -11.21 9.59 6.43
C ILE A 400 -11.47 10.13 5.04
N SER A 401 -10.86 11.26 4.70
CA SER A 401 -11.04 11.90 3.39
C SER A 401 -9.88 11.61 2.47
N ASP A 402 -10.14 10.99 1.33
CA ASP A 402 -9.15 10.86 0.27
C ASP A 402 -9.14 12.12 -0.59
N GLU A 403 -7.96 12.47 -1.15
CA GLU A 403 -7.71 13.68 -1.94
C GLU A 403 -8.22 14.97 -1.27
N ALA A 404 -7.90 15.13 0.01
CA ALA A 404 -8.40 16.19 0.89
C ALA A 404 -8.12 17.64 0.43
N HIS A 405 -7.26 17.82 -0.59
CA HIS A 405 -6.82 19.13 -1.10
C HIS A 405 -7.74 19.76 -2.14
N ARG A 406 -8.76 19.05 -2.64
CA ARG A 406 -9.58 19.56 -3.76
C ARG A 406 -10.54 20.68 -3.36
N SER A 407 -10.59 21.74 -4.16
CA SER A 407 -11.36 22.97 -3.94
C SER A 407 -12.89 22.79 -3.82
N GLN A 408 -13.44 21.67 -4.33
CA GLN A 408 -14.86 21.35 -4.21
C GLN A 408 -15.32 21.05 -2.76
N TYR A 409 -14.38 20.93 -1.84
CA TYR A 409 -14.64 20.63 -0.44
C TYR A 409 -15.25 21.81 0.35
N GLY A 410 -15.21 23.06 -0.13
CA GLY A 410 -15.62 24.24 0.64
C GLY A 410 -17.02 24.13 1.24
N ILE A 411 -18.07 24.13 0.41
CA ILE A 411 -19.47 24.09 0.87
C ILE A 411 -19.82 22.72 1.47
N PHE A 412 -19.39 21.63 0.84
CA PHE A 412 -19.69 20.29 1.30
C PHE A 412 -18.95 19.96 2.62
N ALA A 413 -17.72 20.45 2.79
CA ALA A 413 -16.98 20.33 4.04
C ALA A 413 -17.65 21.10 5.17
N ASP A 414 -18.16 22.32 4.93
CA ASP A 414 -18.92 23.08 5.92
C ASP A 414 -20.24 22.36 6.30
N ASN A 415 -20.94 21.80 5.35
CA ASN A 415 -22.14 20.98 5.60
C ASN A 415 -21.82 19.72 6.40
N MET A 416 -20.74 19.04 6.06
CA MET A 416 -20.25 17.86 6.80
C MET A 416 -19.92 18.22 8.25
N MET A 417 -19.19 19.33 8.47
CA MET A 417 -18.84 19.78 9.83
C MET A 417 -20.08 20.20 10.63
N LYS A 418 -21.09 20.80 9.99
CA LYS A 418 -22.36 21.13 10.64
C LYS A 418 -23.16 19.86 10.99
N LEU A 419 -23.20 18.90 10.09
CA LEU A 419 -23.92 17.64 10.29
C LEU A 419 -23.26 16.76 11.34
N LEU A 420 -21.92 16.71 11.40
CA LEU A 420 -21.11 15.86 12.25
C LEU A 420 -20.11 16.67 13.10
N PRO A 421 -20.57 17.53 14.02
CA PRO A 421 -19.71 18.48 14.72
C PRO A 421 -18.68 17.82 15.65
N THR A 422 -18.96 16.60 16.13
CA THR A 422 -18.08 15.86 17.05
C THR A 422 -17.18 14.85 16.36
N ALA A 423 -17.28 14.68 15.03
CA ALA A 423 -16.51 13.70 14.29
C ALA A 423 -15.00 14.00 14.31
N ALA A 424 -14.20 12.95 14.48
CA ALA A 424 -12.77 13.02 14.23
C ALA A 424 -12.50 13.02 12.71
N ARG A 425 -11.53 13.81 12.25
CA ARG A 425 -11.29 14.04 10.81
C ARG A 425 -9.83 13.93 10.46
N ILE A 426 -9.50 13.06 9.51
CA ILE A 426 -8.15 12.89 8.94
C ILE A 426 -8.23 13.02 7.42
N GLY A 427 -7.32 13.80 6.84
CA GLY A 427 -7.22 13.97 5.40
C GLY A 427 -6.04 13.17 4.83
N PHE A 428 -6.26 12.44 3.74
CA PHE A 428 -5.21 11.79 2.96
C PHE A 428 -5.07 12.54 1.63
N THR A 429 -3.83 12.82 1.21
CA THR A 429 -3.57 13.52 -0.04
C THR A 429 -2.25 13.11 -0.67
N GLY A 430 -2.19 13.12 -2.00
CA GLY A 430 -0.96 12.91 -2.78
C GLY A 430 -0.17 14.20 -3.03
N THR A 431 -0.77 15.37 -2.79
CA THR A 431 -0.17 16.68 -3.06
C THR A 431 0.00 17.49 -1.78
N PRO A 432 1.01 18.39 -1.72
CA PRO A 432 1.19 19.27 -0.57
C PRO A 432 0.03 20.26 -0.44
N LEU A 433 -0.22 20.71 0.79
CA LEU A 433 -1.10 21.84 1.03
C LEU A 433 -0.41 23.12 0.55
N LEU A 434 -1.00 23.80 -0.40
CA LEU A 434 -0.53 25.11 -0.82
C LEU A 434 -0.89 26.16 0.25
N SER A 435 -0.18 27.28 0.27
CA SER A 435 -0.44 28.39 1.22
C SER A 435 -1.86 28.97 1.12
N SER A 436 -2.55 28.72 0.00
CA SER A 436 -3.96 29.07 -0.24
C SER A 436 -4.97 28.05 0.32
N ASP A 437 -4.54 26.84 0.73
CA ASP A 437 -5.44 25.76 1.18
C ASP A 437 -5.87 25.88 2.64
N ASN A 438 -6.30 27.09 3.04
CA ASN A 438 -6.78 27.37 4.38
C ASN A 438 -7.95 26.46 4.81
N ILE A 439 -8.76 25.95 3.86
CA ILE A 439 -9.92 25.11 4.13
C ILE A 439 -9.47 23.73 4.63
N THR A 440 -8.50 23.11 3.98
CA THR A 440 -7.99 21.79 4.37
C THR A 440 -7.34 21.83 5.75
N ALA A 441 -6.49 22.83 6.01
CA ALA A 441 -5.88 23.03 7.32
C ALA A 441 -6.93 23.35 8.41
N ARG A 442 -7.99 24.09 8.08
CA ARG A 442 -9.11 24.39 9.01
C ARG A 442 -9.89 23.12 9.35
N THR A 443 -10.10 22.24 8.37
CA THR A 443 -10.92 21.03 8.54
C THR A 443 -10.17 19.90 9.24
N PHE A 444 -8.93 19.64 8.85
CA PHE A 444 -8.16 18.47 9.29
C PHE A 444 -7.01 18.82 10.26
N GLY A 445 -6.51 20.05 10.26
CA GLY A 445 -5.31 20.46 11.00
C GLY A 445 -4.07 20.46 10.12
N GLY A 446 -2.88 20.52 10.75
CA GLY A 446 -1.58 20.45 10.07
C GLY A 446 -1.23 19.04 9.61
N TYR A 447 -0.02 18.86 9.10
CA TYR A 447 0.46 17.52 8.71
C TYR A 447 0.63 16.62 9.93
N VAL A 448 0.10 15.39 9.85
CA VAL A 448 0.33 14.31 10.82
C VAL A 448 1.42 13.36 10.34
N SER A 449 1.60 13.22 9.03
CA SER A 449 2.69 12.47 8.41
C SER A 449 3.01 13.05 7.04
N VAL A 450 4.31 13.02 6.67
CA VAL A 450 4.80 13.54 5.39
C VAL A 450 5.71 12.51 4.72
N TYR A 451 5.26 12.00 3.60
CA TYR A 451 6.06 11.16 2.70
C TYR A 451 6.02 11.77 1.30
N ASP A 452 6.87 12.76 1.11
CA ASP A 452 6.93 13.56 -0.11
C ASP A 452 7.52 12.78 -1.30
N PHE A 453 7.50 13.39 -2.46
CA PHE A 453 8.00 12.80 -3.69
C PHE A 453 9.50 12.49 -3.61
N LYS A 454 10.31 13.33 -2.95
CA LYS A 454 11.74 13.12 -2.79
C LYS A 454 12.02 11.85 -1.98
N ARG A 455 11.39 11.71 -0.81
CA ARG A 455 11.49 10.50 0.02
C ARG A 455 11.03 9.25 -0.75
N ALA A 456 9.95 9.35 -1.52
CA ALA A 456 9.43 8.22 -2.29
C ALA A 456 10.39 7.74 -3.39
N VAL A 457 11.10 8.67 -4.04
CA VAL A 457 12.17 8.34 -5.01
C VAL A 457 13.38 7.73 -4.32
N GLU A 458 13.83 8.30 -3.20
CA GLU A 458 14.95 7.80 -2.40
C GLU A 458 14.69 6.38 -1.87
N ASP A 459 13.44 6.06 -1.57
CA ASP A 459 13.00 4.73 -1.09
C ASP A 459 12.69 3.75 -2.23
N GLY A 460 12.80 4.18 -3.50
CA GLY A 460 12.45 3.36 -4.66
C GLY A 460 10.95 3.02 -4.75
N ALA A 461 10.09 3.74 -4.03
CA ALA A 461 8.64 3.57 -4.07
C ALA A 461 8.01 4.19 -5.33
N THR A 462 8.65 5.21 -5.89
CA THR A 462 8.31 5.85 -7.15
C THR A 462 9.58 6.09 -7.97
N VAL A 463 9.41 6.35 -9.27
CA VAL A 463 10.51 6.71 -10.15
C VAL A 463 10.69 8.24 -10.19
N PRO A 464 11.90 8.75 -10.44
CA PRO A 464 12.10 10.18 -10.63
C PRO A 464 11.32 10.67 -11.86
N LEU A 465 10.74 11.88 -11.72
CA LEU A 465 10.04 12.55 -12.81
C LEU A 465 10.96 13.60 -13.42
N TYR A 466 11.05 13.58 -14.75
CA TYR A 466 11.71 14.60 -15.52
C TYR A 466 10.64 15.42 -16.24
N TYR A 467 10.56 16.71 -15.91
CA TYR A 467 9.62 17.62 -16.54
C TYR A 467 10.29 18.33 -17.71
N GLU A 468 9.73 18.20 -18.91
CA GLU A 468 10.13 18.96 -20.08
C GLU A 468 8.96 19.81 -20.57
N ASN A 469 9.12 21.14 -20.51
CA ASN A 469 8.15 22.07 -21.09
C ASN A 469 8.44 22.20 -22.60
N ARG A 470 7.54 21.64 -23.40
CA ARG A 470 7.62 21.72 -24.87
C ARG A 470 6.68 22.79 -25.46
N GLY A 471 5.92 23.49 -24.62
CA GLY A 471 4.96 24.51 -25.04
C GLY A 471 5.61 25.62 -25.86
N GLU A 472 6.76 26.11 -25.41
CA GLU A 472 7.49 27.20 -26.09
C GLU A 472 8.04 26.79 -27.46
N LYS A 473 8.33 25.50 -27.69
CA LYS A 473 8.80 24.99 -28.97
C LYS A 473 7.67 24.81 -30.01
N ILE A 474 6.43 24.77 -29.55
CA ILE A 474 5.23 24.61 -30.40
C ILE A 474 4.63 25.98 -30.74
N VAL A 475 4.99 27.03 -30.00
CA VAL A 475 4.48 28.41 -30.14
C VAL A 475 5.29 29.21 -31.16
N ASP A 476 5.54 28.66 -32.34
CA ASP A 476 5.70 29.50 -33.54
C ASP A 476 4.34 30.02 -34.07
N LEU A 477 3.27 29.71 -33.38
CA LEU A 477 1.96 30.34 -33.49
C LEU A 477 1.77 31.36 -32.35
N GLN A 478 2.70 32.27 -32.17
CA GLN A 478 2.42 33.55 -31.50
C GLN A 478 1.50 34.33 -32.44
N ASN A 479 0.21 34.18 -32.24
CA ASN A 479 -0.72 35.19 -32.65
C ASN A 479 -0.86 36.13 -31.43
N PRO A 480 -0.22 37.33 -31.41
CA PRO A 480 -0.34 38.30 -30.31
C PRO A 480 -1.79 38.67 -30.05
N GLU A 481 -2.63 38.68 -31.09
CA GLU A 481 -4.07 38.98 -31.00
C GLU A 481 -4.86 37.98 -30.11
N ILE A 482 -4.39 36.76 -29.95
CA ILE A 482 -5.05 35.76 -29.10
C ILE A 482 -4.73 36.00 -27.62
N THR A 483 -3.50 36.37 -27.31
CA THR A 483 -3.08 36.75 -25.95
C THR A 483 -3.80 38.00 -25.48
N ASP A 484 -3.91 38.98 -26.35
CA ASP A 484 -4.64 40.24 -26.05
C ASP A 484 -6.15 39.99 -25.88
N GLN A 485 -6.76 39.12 -26.71
CA GLN A 485 -8.17 38.75 -26.54
C GLN A 485 -8.45 37.95 -25.24
N ILE A 486 -7.52 37.16 -24.79
CA ILE A 486 -7.63 36.46 -23.48
C ILE A 486 -7.48 37.44 -22.33
N LEU A 487 -6.55 38.39 -22.44
CA LEU A 487 -6.36 39.44 -21.42
C LEU A 487 -7.54 40.42 -21.39
N ASP A 488 -8.05 40.85 -22.55
CA ASP A 488 -9.26 41.65 -22.65
C ASP A 488 -10.50 40.95 -22.08
N ALA A 489 -10.62 39.64 -22.26
CA ALA A 489 -11.71 38.86 -21.70
C ALA A 489 -11.62 38.73 -20.17
N ILE A 490 -10.41 38.66 -19.62
CA ILE A 490 -10.16 38.65 -18.17
C ILE A 490 -10.41 40.05 -17.54
N GLU A 491 -9.99 41.12 -18.20
CA GLU A 491 -10.18 42.51 -17.71
C GLU A 491 -11.64 42.99 -17.79
N ASN A 492 -12.42 42.47 -18.74
CA ASN A 492 -13.85 42.84 -18.90
C ASN A 492 -14.82 41.97 -18.08
N ALA A 493 -14.32 41.02 -17.27
CA ALA A 493 -15.12 40.21 -16.37
C ALA A 493 -15.57 40.99 -15.13
N ASP A 494 -16.50 41.96 -15.31
CA ASP A 494 -17.22 42.60 -14.21
C ASP A 494 -18.45 41.76 -13.88
N LEU A 495 -18.49 41.22 -12.66
CA LEU A 495 -19.23 40.04 -12.23
C LEU A 495 -20.69 40.34 -11.81
N ASP A 496 -21.69 40.03 -12.63
CA ASP A 496 -23.12 39.99 -12.27
C ASP A 496 -23.83 38.73 -12.86
N VAL A 497 -25.03 38.40 -12.41
CA VAL A 497 -25.80 37.14 -12.49
C VAL A 497 -25.87 36.41 -13.88
N ASN A 498 -25.40 37.00 -14.95
CA ASN A 498 -25.19 36.39 -16.26
C ASN A 498 -23.79 35.79 -16.47
N GLU A 499 -23.04 35.61 -15.41
CA GLU A 499 -21.62 35.23 -15.43
C GLU A 499 -21.37 33.81 -15.84
N GLN A 500 -22.27 32.91 -15.48
CA GLN A 500 -22.13 31.49 -15.81
C GLN A 500 -22.22 31.26 -17.33
N ASP A 501 -23.18 31.93 -17.97
CA ASP A 501 -23.35 31.89 -19.43
C ASP A 501 -22.19 32.54 -20.19
N LYS A 502 -21.63 33.65 -19.65
CA LYS A 502 -20.44 34.28 -20.23
C LYS A 502 -19.18 33.45 -20.05
N LEU A 503 -18.99 32.88 -18.87
CA LEU A 503 -17.87 31.97 -18.57
C LEU A 503 -17.92 30.72 -19.45
N GLU A 504 -19.10 30.10 -19.61
CA GLU A 504 -19.31 28.97 -20.53
C GLU A 504 -19.04 29.36 -21.99
N ALA A 505 -19.44 30.57 -22.43
CA ALA A 505 -19.16 31.04 -23.77
C ALA A 505 -17.66 31.35 -24.00
N GLU A 506 -16.95 31.81 -22.98
CA GLU A 506 -15.51 32.05 -23.02
C GLU A 506 -14.73 30.72 -22.97
N PHE A 507 -15.09 29.78 -22.09
CA PHE A 507 -14.56 28.43 -22.12
C PHE A 507 -14.79 27.74 -23.46
N ALA A 508 -15.95 27.95 -24.10
CA ALA A 508 -16.21 27.40 -25.42
C ALA A 508 -15.26 27.98 -26.48
N LYS A 509 -14.90 29.28 -26.40
CA LYS A 509 -13.89 29.89 -27.28
C LYS A 509 -12.50 29.32 -27.04
N GLU A 510 -12.07 29.18 -25.78
CA GLU A 510 -10.80 28.55 -25.42
C GLU A 510 -10.71 27.11 -25.92
N ILE A 511 -11.76 26.29 -25.75
CA ILE A 511 -11.81 24.93 -26.26
C ILE A 511 -11.61 24.90 -27.77
N HIS A 512 -12.22 25.82 -28.52
CA HIS A 512 -12.03 25.92 -29.97
C HIS A 512 -10.58 26.23 -30.36
N LEU A 513 -9.92 27.13 -29.65
CA LEU A 513 -8.51 27.46 -29.86
C LEU A 513 -7.60 26.27 -29.50
N LEU A 514 -7.82 25.66 -28.35
CA LEU A 514 -7.03 24.53 -27.86
C LEU A 514 -7.20 23.28 -28.74
N THR A 515 -8.36 23.11 -29.38
CA THR A 515 -8.67 21.97 -30.24
C THR A 515 -8.59 22.28 -31.74
N ALA A 516 -8.03 23.45 -32.12
CA ALA A 516 -7.83 23.83 -33.52
C ALA A 516 -6.92 22.80 -34.25
N GLU A 517 -7.33 22.38 -35.44
CA GLU A 517 -6.66 21.32 -36.19
C GLU A 517 -5.17 21.60 -36.47
N PRO A 518 -4.75 22.82 -36.88
CA PRO A 518 -3.34 23.13 -37.11
C PRO A 518 -2.50 22.93 -35.83
N ARG A 519 -3.02 23.35 -34.67
CA ARG A 519 -2.37 23.17 -33.37
C ARG A 519 -2.25 21.69 -33.01
N LEU A 520 -3.34 20.93 -33.12
CA LEU A 520 -3.33 19.49 -32.83
C LEU A 520 -2.36 18.73 -33.72
N LYS A 521 -2.29 19.06 -35.03
CA LYS A 521 -1.31 18.48 -35.97
C LYS A 521 0.13 18.81 -35.59
N SER A 522 0.40 20.04 -35.17
CA SER A 522 1.73 20.43 -34.71
C SER A 522 2.14 19.64 -33.46
N ILE A 523 1.25 19.52 -32.48
CA ILE A 523 1.47 18.71 -31.27
C ILE A 523 1.69 17.23 -31.60
N ALA A 524 0.87 16.66 -32.50
CA ALA A 524 1.00 15.27 -32.91
C ALA A 524 2.35 14.98 -33.58
N ARG A 525 2.79 15.88 -34.46
CA ARG A 525 4.10 15.77 -35.13
C ARG A 525 5.25 15.85 -34.14
N ASP A 526 5.21 16.82 -33.21
CA ASP A 526 6.23 16.95 -32.16
C ASP A 526 6.26 15.73 -31.26
N PHE A 527 5.08 15.23 -30.83
CA PHE A 527 4.96 14.04 -30.02
C PHE A 527 5.58 12.80 -30.70
N VAL A 528 5.26 12.55 -31.97
CA VAL A 528 5.80 11.40 -32.71
C VAL A 528 7.33 11.50 -32.80
N ARG A 529 7.86 12.67 -33.17
CA ARG A 529 9.31 12.89 -33.25
C ARG A 529 9.98 12.63 -31.92
N HIS A 530 9.48 13.26 -30.85
CA HIS A 530 10.03 13.11 -29.50
C HIS A 530 10.00 11.67 -29.00
N TYR A 531 8.87 10.98 -29.19
CA TYR A 531 8.74 9.58 -28.74
C TYR A 531 9.62 8.64 -29.59
N CYS A 532 9.78 8.91 -30.88
CA CYS A 532 10.71 8.16 -31.72
C CYS A 532 12.19 8.38 -31.34
N ASP A 533 12.55 9.55 -30.79
CA ASP A 533 13.90 9.79 -30.28
C ASP A 533 14.16 9.04 -28.95
N LEU A 534 13.10 8.82 -28.19
CA LEU A 534 13.12 8.08 -26.92
C LEU A 534 12.71 6.60 -27.05
N TRP A 535 12.83 6.01 -28.25
CA TRP A 535 12.28 4.69 -28.59
C TRP A 535 12.71 3.53 -27.69
N THR A 536 13.81 3.67 -26.93
CA THR A 536 14.27 2.70 -25.93
C THR A 536 13.68 2.92 -24.54
N SER A 537 12.90 4.02 -24.32
CA SER A 537 12.51 4.49 -22.99
C SER A 537 11.20 3.91 -22.45
N GLY A 538 10.49 3.07 -23.21
CA GLY A 538 9.27 2.40 -22.77
C GLY A 538 7.99 2.93 -23.41
N LYS A 539 6.87 2.95 -22.66
CA LYS A 539 5.53 3.27 -23.16
C LYS A 539 5.23 4.77 -23.03
N ALA A 540 4.39 5.29 -23.91
CA ALA A 540 3.88 6.65 -23.83
C ALA A 540 2.37 6.66 -23.55
N MET A 541 1.92 7.68 -22.80
CA MET A 541 0.51 7.98 -22.58
C MET A 541 0.26 9.44 -22.97
N PHE A 542 -0.60 9.65 -23.96
CA PHE A 542 -1.00 10.98 -24.42
C PHE A 542 -2.36 11.33 -23.85
N VAL A 543 -2.42 12.34 -22.98
CA VAL A 543 -3.66 12.77 -22.32
C VAL A 543 -4.29 13.93 -23.10
N CYS A 544 -5.56 13.80 -23.46
CA CYS A 544 -6.30 14.77 -24.25
C CYS A 544 -7.35 15.50 -23.41
N LEU A 545 -7.73 16.72 -23.86
CA LEU A 545 -8.70 17.58 -23.19
C LEU A 545 -10.11 16.93 -23.12
N ASN A 546 -10.54 16.26 -24.17
CA ASN A 546 -11.84 15.56 -24.25
C ASN A 546 -11.75 14.36 -25.23
N LYS A 547 -12.82 13.54 -25.25
CA LYS A 547 -12.90 12.31 -26.04
C LYS A 547 -12.74 12.56 -27.56
N VAL A 548 -13.38 13.60 -28.08
CA VAL A 548 -13.30 13.96 -29.51
C VAL A 548 -11.86 14.33 -29.90
N THR A 549 -11.19 15.12 -29.06
CA THR A 549 -9.79 15.47 -29.26
C THR A 549 -8.88 14.24 -29.17
N CYS A 550 -9.21 13.28 -28.30
CA CYS A 550 -8.45 12.03 -28.17
C CYS A 550 -8.46 11.23 -29.49
N VAL A 551 -9.62 11.05 -30.10
CA VAL A 551 -9.73 10.35 -31.39
C VAL A 551 -9.08 11.13 -32.53
N ARG A 552 -9.20 12.46 -32.55
CA ARG A 552 -8.50 13.29 -33.55
C ARG A 552 -6.97 13.17 -33.39
N MET A 553 -6.47 13.25 -32.17
CA MET A 553 -5.03 13.10 -31.91
C MET A 553 -4.52 11.72 -32.31
N TYR A 554 -5.28 10.66 -32.01
CA TYR A 554 -4.95 9.31 -32.49
C TYR A 554 -4.75 9.28 -34.02
N ASN A 555 -5.69 9.85 -34.77
CA ASN A 555 -5.61 9.88 -36.24
C ASN A 555 -4.38 10.66 -36.73
N PHE A 556 -4.11 11.84 -36.15
CA PHE A 556 -2.93 12.64 -36.52
C PHE A 556 -1.61 11.97 -36.13
N VAL A 557 -1.54 11.35 -34.95
CA VAL A 557 -0.36 10.60 -34.51
C VAL A 557 -0.11 9.41 -35.44
N GLN A 558 -1.16 8.67 -35.85
CA GLN A 558 -1.05 7.57 -36.80
C GLN A 558 -0.51 8.06 -38.18
N GLU A 559 -1.00 9.20 -38.67
CA GLU A 559 -0.52 9.81 -39.92
C GLU A 559 0.99 10.09 -39.85
N TYR A 560 1.43 10.84 -38.84
CA TYR A 560 2.85 11.16 -38.67
C TYR A 560 3.73 9.95 -38.33
N TRP A 561 3.18 8.94 -37.66
CA TRP A 561 3.87 7.67 -37.38
C TRP A 561 4.18 6.92 -38.67
N GLN A 562 3.26 6.89 -39.61
CA GLN A 562 3.48 6.30 -40.93
C GLN A 562 4.47 7.11 -41.79
N GLU A 563 4.46 8.43 -41.68
CA GLU A 563 5.46 9.29 -42.33
C GLU A 563 6.87 9.01 -41.80
N GLU A 564 7.02 8.88 -40.48
CA GLU A 564 8.30 8.58 -39.84
C GLU A 564 8.82 7.19 -40.27
N ILE A 565 7.96 6.17 -40.34
CA ILE A 565 8.30 4.84 -40.86
C ILE A 565 8.82 4.91 -42.30
N LYS A 566 8.23 5.73 -43.17
CA LYS A 566 8.70 5.92 -44.54
C LYS A 566 10.06 6.57 -44.54
N THR A 567 10.24 7.64 -43.78
CA THR A 567 11.53 8.37 -43.67
C THR A 567 12.62 7.43 -43.16
N LEU A 568 12.33 6.62 -42.16
CA LEU A 568 13.26 5.67 -41.56
C LEU A 568 13.71 4.60 -42.60
N LYS A 569 12.77 4.08 -43.40
CA LYS A 569 13.07 3.13 -44.48
C LYS A 569 13.99 3.74 -45.58
N GLU A 570 13.83 5.03 -45.86
CA GLU A 570 14.71 5.74 -46.80
C GLU A 570 16.11 5.96 -46.21
N ASN A 571 16.18 6.32 -44.93
CA ASN A 571 17.44 6.54 -44.22
C ASN A 571 18.26 5.23 -44.14
N ILE A 572 17.62 4.09 -43.87
CA ILE A 572 18.28 2.77 -43.87
C ILE A 572 19.00 2.49 -45.19
N LYS A 573 18.39 2.85 -46.33
CA LYS A 573 19.01 2.64 -47.64
C LYS A 573 20.28 3.47 -47.90
N ARG A 574 20.46 4.57 -47.14
CA ARG A 574 21.57 5.52 -47.27
C ARG A 574 22.62 5.39 -46.16
N ALA A 575 22.32 4.61 -45.12
CA ALA A 575 23.14 4.47 -43.93
C ALA A 575 24.32 3.51 -44.16
N THR A 576 25.36 3.66 -43.34
CA THR A 576 26.45 2.69 -43.23
C THR A 576 25.93 1.39 -42.56
N GLN A 577 26.67 0.30 -42.69
CA GLN A 577 26.23 -1.02 -42.19
C GLN A 577 25.94 -1.00 -40.67
N GLN A 578 26.67 -0.22 -39.89
CA GLN A 578 26.47 -0.13 -38.42
C GLN A 578 25.25 0.71 -38.09
N GLU A 579 25.07 1.86 -38.72
CA GLU A 579 23.90 2.73 -38.56
C GLU A 579 22.61 2.03 -39.04
N ALA A 580 22.68 1.28 -40.12
CA ALA A 580 21.53 0.54 -40.65
C ALA A 580 20.98 -0.47 -39.64
N GLN A 581 21.83 -1.16 -38.87
CA GLN A 581 21.39 -2.11 -37.86
C GLN A 581 20.59 -1.44 -36.75
N GLU A 582 20.98 -0.25 -36.30
CA GLU A 582 20.24 0.50 -35.26
C GLU A 582 18.91 1.02 -35.82
N LEU A 583 18.92 1.59 -37.01
CA LEU A 583 17.71 2.06 -37.69
C LEU A 583 16.73 0.91 -37.99
N GLU A 584 17.21 -0.28 -38.31
CA GLU A 584 16.37 -1.48 -38.49
C GLU A 584 15.71 -1.93 -37.19
N ARG A 585 16.42 -1.87 -36.05
CA ARG A 585 15.82 -2.14 -34.72
C ARG A 585 14.73 -1.13 -34.40
N LYS A 586 14.98 0.17 -34.64
CA LYS A 586 14.00 1.24 -34.46
C LYS A 586 12.79 1.04 -35.38
N LEU A 587 13.01 0.69 -36.65
CA LEU A 587 11.94 0.39 -37.59
C LEU A 587 11.07 -0.78 -37.14
N LYS A 588 11.71 -1.86 -36.67
CA LYS A 588 11.00 -3.03 -36.13
C LYS A 588 10.15 -2.65 -34.92
N TRP A 589 10.70 -1.89 -33.98
CA TRP A 589 9.98 -1.39 -32.82
C TRP A 589 8.77 -0.53 -33.24
N MET A 590 8.95 0.37 -34.22
CA MET A 590 7.83 1.19 -34.71
C MET A 590 6.73 0.37 -35.39
N GLN A 591 7.08 -0.70 -36.06
CA GLN A 591 6.12 -1.59 -36.73
C GLN A 591 5.37 -2.51 -35.76
N GLU A 592 5.99 -2.89 -34.66
CA GLU A 592 5.43 -3.73 -33.61
C GLU A 592 4.68 -2.91 -32.54
N SER A 593 4.82 -1.57 -32.55
CA SER A 593 4.16 -0.69 -31.58
C SER A 593 2.67 -0.57 -31.88
N GLU A 594 1.85 -0.82 -30.87
CA GLU A 594 0.39 -0.66 -30.92
C GLU A 594 -0.02 0.65 -30.25
N MET A 595 -1.04 1.31 -30.81
CA MET A 595 -1.66 2.49 -30.24
C MET A 595 -3.14 2.21 -30.02
N ALA A 596 -3.67 2.67 -28.89
CA ALA A 596 -5.08 2.51 -28.56
C ALA A 596 -5.66 3.82 -28.01
N VAL A 597 -6.95 4.05 -28.29
CA VAL A 597 -7.75 5.09 -27.67
C VAL A 597 -8.42 4.52 -26.43
N VAL A 598 -8.24 5.18 -25.28
CA VAL A 598 -8.90 4.81 -24.03
C VAL A 598 -9.82 5.95 -23.61
N ILE A 599 -11.13 5.73 -23.72
CA ILE A 599 -12.18 6.69 -23.37
C ILE A 599 -13.27 6.00 -22.56
N SER A 600 -13.96 6.76 -21.69
CA SER A 600 -15.12 6.24 -20.94
C SER A 600 -16.34 6.12 -21.85
N GLN A 601 -17.21 5.14 -21.59
CA GLN A 601 -18.47 4.98 -22.34
C GLN A 601 -19.48 6.07 -21.96
N GLU A 602 -20.24 6.55 -22.95
CA GLU A 602 -21.35 7.49 -22.79
C GLU A 602 -22.55 7.09 -23.65
N GLN A 603 -23.75 7.46 -23.19
CA GLN A 603 -24.97 7.28 -24.01
C GLN A 603 -24.89 8.16 -25.26
N ASN A 604 -25.24 7.58 -26.43
CA ASN A 604 -25.20 8.25 -27.74
C ASN A 604 -23.80 8.61 -28.28
N GLU A 605 -22.75 8.06 -27.74
CA GLU A 605 -21.35 8.32 -28.10
C GLU A 605 -21.11 8.22 -29.61
N ILE A 606 -21.56 7.13 -30.26
CA ILE A 606 -21.42 6.91 -31.70
C ILE A 606 -22.02 8.08 -32.51
N GLN A 607 -23.14 8.65 -32.09
CA GLN A 607 -23.75 9.79 -32.77
C GLN A 607 -22.94 11.07 -32.61
N THR A 608 -22.36 11.27 -31.44
CA THR A 608 -21.50 12.42 -31.14
C THR A 608 -20.25 12.39 -32.02
N PHE A 609 -19.59 11.24 -32.12
CA PHE A 609 -18.39 11.09 -32.99
C PHE A 609 -18.73 11.22 -34.48
N LYS A 610 -19.85 10.66 -34.94
CA LYS A 610 -20.31 10.84 -36.32
C LYS A 610 -20.56 12.30 -36.70
N LYS A 611 -21.11 13.13 -35.80
CA LYS A 611 -21.25 14.58 -36.02
C LYS A 611 -19.91 15.29 -36.20
N CYS A 612 -18.85 14.74 -35.64
CA CYS A 612 -17.49 15.24 -35.77
C CYS A 612 -16.70 14.58 -36.92
N ASN A 613 -17.36 13.81 -37.79
CA ASN A 613 -16.75 13.03 -38.88
C ASN A 613 -15.68 12.03 -38.38
N LEU A 614 -15.88 11.44 -37.19
CA LEU A 614 -14.99 10.46 -36.59
C LEU A 614 -15.70 9.10 -36.51
N ASP A 615 -14.95 8.02 -36.80
CA ASP A 615 -15.40 6.64 -36.60
C ASP A 615 -14.65 6.02 -35.42
N ILE A 616 -15.39 5.59 -34.41
CA ILE A 616 -14.85 4.95 -33.19
C ILE A 616 -15.00 3.43 -33.19
N LYS A 617 -15.50 2.83 -34.28
CA LYS A 617 -15.69 1.37 -34.35
C LYS A 617 -14.37 0.59 -34.42
N HIS A 618 -13.28 1.26 -34.74
CA HIS A 618 -11.95 0.69 -34.87
C HIS A 618 -11.02 1.07 -33.70
N HIS A 619 -11.58 1.67 -32.63
CA HIS A 619 -10.83 2.13 -31.45
C HIS A 619 -11.26 1.39 -30.18
#